data_0b265003920d2a9aea099c1fdf6ad970
#
_entry.id   0b265003920d2a9aea099c1fdf6ad970
#
_cell.length_a   1.000
_cell.length_b   1.000
_cell.length_c   1.000
_cell.angle_alpha   90.00
_cell.angle_beta   90.00
_cell.angle_gamma   90.00
#
_symmetry.space_group_name_H-M   'P 1'
#
loop_
_entity.id
_entity.type
_entity.pdbx_description
1 polymer ?
#
loop_
_entity_poly.entity_id
_entity_poly.type
_entity_poly.pdbx_seq_one_letter_code
_entity_poly.pdbx_strand_id
1 'polypeptide(L)'
;MASTYTVNLGIEKIATGEQSGTWGATTNTNFDIIDQAINGAATVTLVSAGTSGSPNTLAITDGSTSDGRNKFIDFADGGDLGATAYVQLTPNDAEKLVHIRNSLSGGRSVIIFQGTYNASNDFEIPNGKDVVLKFDGGGASATVTQVYEDLLVTAVAATTVDT
;
A
#
# COMPACT_ATOMS: atom_id res chain seq x y z
N MET A 1 18.03 -8.00 25.64
CA MET A 1 17.70 -8.56 24.32
C MET A 1 17.00 -7.43 23.55
N ALA A 2 17.36 -7.14 22.30
CA ALA A 2 16.76 -6.05 21.55
C ALA A 2 15.31 -6.37 21.17
N SER A 3 14.42 -5.37 21.17
CA SER A 3 13.06 -5.49 20.63
C SER A 3 13.08 -5.96 19.19
N THR A 4 12.03 -6.66 18.76
CA THR A 4 11.80 -7.09 17.38
C THR A 4 10.45 -6.58 16.90
N TYR A 5 10.18 -6.70 15.59
CA TYR A 5 8.92 -6.21 15.01
C TYR A 5 8.12 -7.35 14.38
N THR A 6 6.82 -7.13 14.21
CA THR A 6 5.97 -8.02 13.41
C THR A 6 6.19 -7.73 11.93
N VAL A 7 6.21 -8.78 11.08
CA VAL A 7 6.54 -8.66 9.65
C VAL A 7 5.56 -7.74 8.91
N ASN A 8 4.26 -7.92 9.10
CA ASN A 8 3.24 -7.24 8.28
C ASN A 8 2.92 -5.83 8.76
N LEU A 9 2.85 -5.62 10.08
CA LEU A 9 2.45 -4.33 10.65
C LEU A 9 3.60 -3.55 11.29
N GLY A 10 4.80 -4.13 11.44
CA GLY A 10 5.91 -3.49 12.13
C GLY A 10 5.58 -3.09 13.56
N ILE A 11 4.73 -3.86 14.26
CA ILE A 11 4.41 -3.67 15.67
C ILE A 11 5.61 -4.08 16.49
N GLU A 12 6.05 -3.21 17.40
CA GLU A 12 7.17 -3.52 18.27
C GLU A 12 6.81 -4.58 19.33
N LYS A 13 7.56 -5.66 19.34
CA LYS A 13 7.53 -6.69 20.41
C LYS A 13 8.61 -6.36 21.42
N ILE A 14 8.24 -5.71 22.51
CA ILE A 14 9.15 -5.29 23.57
C ILE A 14 9.77 -6.53 24.22
N ALA A 15 11.10 -6.60 24.26
CA ALA A 15 11.78 -7.68 24.94
C ALA A 15 11.70 -7.56 26.46
N THR A 16 11.69 -8.69 27.17
CA THR A 16 11.60 -8.73 28.64
C THR A 16 12.75 -7.95 29.26
N GLY A 17 12.40 -7.01 30.14
CA GLY A 17 13.36 -6.15 30.84
C GLY A 17 13.82 -4.91 30.08
N GLU A 18 13.34 -4.73 28.84
CA GLU A 18 13.60 -3.49 28.08
C GLU A 18 12.53 -2.42 28.33
N GLN A 19 12.84 -1.19 27.92
CA GLN A 19 11.95 -0.03 27.93
C GLN A 19 11.39 0.33 29.31
N SER A 20 12.16 0.16 30.38
CA SER A 20 11.79 0.64 31.72
C SER A 20 11.47 2.14 31.66
N GLY A 21 10.23 2.49 31.99
CA GLY A 21 9.72 3.86 31.94
C GLY A 21 9.20 4.33 30.56
N THR A 22 9.42 3.60 29.48
CA THR A 22 8.96 3.97 28.11
C THR A 22 8.01 2.96 27.46
N TRP A 23 7.83 1.79 28.05
CA TRP A 23 6.96 0.74 27.49
C TRP A 23 5.52 1.21 27.20
N GLY A 24 4.99 2.13 28.02
CA GLY A 24 3.67 2.71 27.80
C GLY A 24 3.58 3.51 26.50
N ALA A 25 4.62 4.29 26.16
CA ALA A 25 4.67 5.03 24.91
C ALA A 25 4.72 4.07 23.70
N THR A 26 5.57 3.02 23.77
CA THR A 26 5.65 2.00 22.72
C THR A 26 4.32 1.25 22.54
N THR A 27 3.65 0.92 23.65
CA THR A 27 2.34 0.26 23.61
C THR A 27 1.29 1.15 22.93
N ASN A 28 1.27 2.45 23.27
CA ASN A 28 0.34 3.40 22.63
C ASN A 28 0.63 3.54 21.13
N THR A 29 1.89 3.66 20.74
CA THR A 29 2.27 3.66 19.31
C THR A 29 1.84 2.39 18.59
N ASN A 30 1.95 1.23 19.24
CA ASN A 30 1.45 -0.03 18.67
C ASN A 30 -0.07 -0.01 18.47
N PHE A 31 -0.85 0.61 19.37
CA PHE A 31 -2.28 0.78 19.18
C PHE A 31 -2.59 1.72 18.00
N ASP A 32 -1.86 2.82 17.84
CA ASP A 32 -1.99 3.74 16.71
C ASP A 32 -1.71 3.01 15.37
N ILE A 33 -0.69 2.15 15.36
CA ILE A 33 -0.34 1.31 14.20
C ILE A 33 -1.49 0.34 13.85
N ILE A 34 -2.08 -0.30 14.85
CA ILE A 34 -3.20 -1.23 14.66
C ILE A 34 -4.43 -0.49 14.15
N ASP A 35 -4.78 0.65 14.75
CA ASP A 35 -5.91 1.48 14.31
C ASP A 35 -5.74 1.93 12.85
N GLN A 36 -4.55 2.44 12.51
CA GLN A 36 -4.23 2.83 11.13
C GLN A 36 -4.38 1.66 10.15
N ALA A 37 -3.94 0.45 10.52
CA ALA A 37 -4.03 -0.72 9.65
C ALA A 37 -5.47 -1.20 9.43
N ILE A 38 -6.35 -1.00 10.41
CA ILE A 38 -7.76 -1.45 10.36
C ILE A 38 -8.65 -0.44 9.64
N ASN A 39 -8.51 0.85 9.94
CA ASN A 39 -9.42 1.92 9.48
C ASN A 39 -8.71 3.11 8.83
N GLY A 40 -7.39 3.11 8.78
CA GLY A 40 -6.63 4.24 8.26
C GLY A 40 -6.91 4.52 6.79
N ALA A 41 -6.99 5.81 6.46
CA ALA A 41 -7.06 6.32 5.10
C ALA A 41 -6.01 7.43 4.92
N ALA A 42 -5.31 7.43 3.80
CA ALA A 42 -4.31 8.43 3.47
C ALA A 42 -4.43 8.89 2.02
N THR A 43 -4.18 10.19 1.80
CA THR A 43 -3.86 10.72 0.48
C THR A 43 -2.34 10.88 0.37
N VAL A 44 -1.74 10.14 -0.55
CA VAL A 44 -0.29 10.19 -0.82
C VAL A 44 -0.07 11.06 -2.05
N THR A 45 0.46 12.27 -1.82
CA THR A 45 0.74 13.21 -2.92
C THR A 45 2.10 12.90 -3.54
N LEU A 46 2.09 12.42 -4.79
CA LEU A 46 3.30 12.17 -5.56
C LEU A 46 3.84 13.48 -6.13
N VAL A 47 5.14 13.69 -6.00
CA VAL A 47 5.84 14.90 -6.51
C VAL A 47 6.63 14.61 -7.79
N SER A 48 6.74 13.36 -8.18
CA SER A 48 7.38 12.90 -9.42
C SER A 48 6.76 11.59 -9.89
N ALA A 49 6.87 11.29 -11.16
CA ALA A 49 6.45 9.98 -11.68
C ALA A 49 7.35 8.84 -11.18
N GLY A 50 8.60 9.13 -10.83
CA GLY A 50 9.59 8.08 -10.56
C GLY A 50 9.88 7.21 -11.78
N THR A 51 10.55 6.09 -11.56
CA THR A 51 10.81 5.05 -12.58
C THR A 51 10.82 3.68 -11.91
N SER A 52 10.82 2.61 -12.70
CA SER A 52 10.98 1.24 -12.16
C SER A 52 12.27 1.03 -11.35
N GLY A 53 13.35 1.76 -11.67
CA GLY A 53 14.63 1.70 -10.94
C GLY A 53 14.76 2.74 -9.80
N SER A 54 13.86 3.73 -9.75
CA SER A 54 13.80 4.78 -8.71
C SER A 54 12.34 5.17 -8.47
N PRO A 55 11.55 4.27 -7.85
CA PRO A 55 10.13 4.48 -7.61
C PRO A 55 9.87 5.44 -6.45
N ASN A 56 8.65 5.95 -6.36
CA ASN A 56 8.13 6.53 -5.13
C ASN A 56 7.97 5.43 -4.09
N THR A 57 8.34 5.67 -2.85
CA THR A 57 8.25 4.68 -1.77
C THR A 57 6.94 4.83 -1.01
N LEU A 58 6.17 3.75 -0.93
CA LEU A 58 5.03 3.59 -0.03
C LEU A 58 5.48 2.71 1.15
N ALA A 59 5.86 3.34 2.26
CA ALA A 59 6.50 2.64 3.36
C ALA A 59 5.52 2.08 4.40
N ILE A 60 5.83 0.87 4.90
CA ILE A 60 5.37 0.34 6.18
C ILE A 60 6.58 0.38 7.11
N THR A 61 6.62 1.37 8.01
CA THR A 61 7.80 1.64 8.84
C THR A 61 7.67 0.96 10.20
N ASP A 62 8.67 0.21 10.62
CA ASP A 62 8.68 -0.45 11.93
C ASP A 62 8.55 0.54 13.09
N GLY A 63 7.69 0.21 14.05
CA GLY A 63 7.51 0.96 15.28
C GLY A 63 6.93 2.38 15.12
N SER A 64 6.38 2.74 13.95
CA SER A 64 5.75 4.04 13.73
C SER A 64 4.62 3.97 12.72
N THR A 65 3.71 4.95 12.74
CA THR A 65 2.69 5.12 11.69
C THR A 65 3.36 5.45 10.35
N SER A 66 2.74 5.04 9.24
CA SER A 66 3.27 5.27 7.89
C SER A 66 2.19 5.09 6.83
N ASP A 67 2.31 5.78 5.70
CA ASP A 67 1.27 5.80 4.67
C ASP A 67 0.94 4.41 4.12
N GLY A 68 1.95 3.54 3.96
CA GLY A 68 1.77 2.18 3.49
C GLY A 68 0.94 1.28 4.41
N ARG A 69 0.67 1.67 5.66
CA ARG A 69 -0.18 0.89 6.58
C ARG A 69 -1.66 1.08 6.34
N ASN A 70 -2.07 2.22 5.83
CA ASN A 70 -3.48 2.54 5.69
C ASN A 70 -4.23 1.48 4.88
N LYS A 71 -5.48 1.26 5.25
CA LYS A 71 -6.39 0.34 4.56
C LYS A 71 -6.88 0.92 3.23
N PHE A 72 -7.03 2.24 3.18
CA PHE A 72 -7.37 2.99 1.98
C PHE A 72 -6.25 3.99 1.67
N ILE A 73 -5.80 4.01 0.40
CA ILE A 73 -4.75 4.92 -0.07
C ILE A 73 -5.22 5.57 -1.36
N ASP A 74 -5.22 6.90 -1.39
CA ASP A 74 -5.50 7.69 -2.59
C ASP A 74 -4.19 8.32 -3.08
N PHE A 75 -3.73 7.94 -4.28
CA PHE A 75 -2.60 8.61 -4.92
C PHE A 75 -3.09 9.85 -5.64
N ALA A 76 -2.58 11.00 -5.22
CA ALA A 76 -2.83 12.30 -5.82
C ALA A 76 -1.52 12.98 -6.24
N ASP A 77 -1.61 14.09 -6.95
CA ASP A 77 -0.49 14.95 -7.32
C ASP A 77 -0.86 16.43 -7.17
N GLY A 78 0.16 17.30 -7.20
CA GLY A 78 -0.03 18.77 -7.24
C GLY A 78 -0.17 19.31 -8.66
N GLY A 79 -0.14 18.44 -9.68
CA GLY A 79 -0.22 18.73 -11.11
C GLY A 79 0.34 17.55 -11.91
N ASP A 80 0.02 17.51 -13.22
CA ASP A 80 0.42 16.39 -14.10
C ASP A 80 1.91 16.04 -13.98
N LEU A 81 2.19 14.80 -13.57
CA LEU A 81 3.55 14.26 -13.43
C LEU A 81 4.26 14.01 -14.78
N GLY A 82 3.56 14.14 -15.89
CA GLY A 82 4.09 13.99 -17.25
C GLY A 82 4.26 12.53 -17.72
N ALA A 83 4.17 11.56 -16.83
CA ALA A 83 4.33 10.12 -17.12
C ALA A 83 3.55 9.25 -16.14
N THR A 84 3.45 7.94 -16.44
CA THR A 84 2.97 6.92 -15.50
C THR A 84 3.83 6.91 -14.25
N ALA A 85 3.19 6.92 -13.07
CA ALA A 85 3.90 6.92 -11.80
C ALA A 85 4.28 5.50 -11.38
N TYR A 86 5.51 5.33 -10.86
CA TYR A 86 5.98 4.08 -10.27
C TYR A 86 6.00 4.21 -8.75
N VAL A 87 5.35 3.26 -8.06
CA VAL A 87 5.26 3.20 -6.59
C VAL A 87 5.68 1.83 -6.11
N GLN A 88 6.54 1.77 -5.11
CA GLN A 88 6.99 0.54 -4.48
C GLN A 88 6.52 0.45 -3.04
N LEU A 89 5.79 -0.60 -2.69
CA LEU A 89 5.51 -0.94 -1.29
C LEU A 89 6.76 -1.52 -0.64
N THR A 90 7.12 -0.99 0.53
CA THR A 90 8.23 -1.47 1.34
C THR A 90 7.80 -1.70 2.80
N PRO A 91 8.38 -2.70 3.51
CA PRO A 91 9.36 -3.68 3.06
C PRO A 91 8.76 -4.72 2.09
N ASN A 92 9.63 -5.52 1.46
CA ASN A 92 9.20 -6.48 0.44
C ASN A 92 8.69 -7.81 1.00
N ASP A 93 8.72 -8.02 2.31
CA ASP A 93 8.24 -9.19 3.04
C ASP A 93 6.92 -8.94 3.81
N ALA A 94 6.38 -7.73 3.75
CA ALA A 94 5.10 -7.41 4.37
C ALA A 94 3.91 -7.83 3.47
N GLU A 95 3.10 -8.76 3.95
CA GLU A 95 1.81 -9.08 3.32
C GLU A 95 0.80 -7.97 3.58
N LYS A 96 0.04 -7.58 2.55
CA LYS A 96 -0.97 -6.53 2.69
C LYS A 96 -2.15 -6.71 1.76
N LEU A 97 -3.33 -6.45 2.30
CA LEU A 97 -4.56 -6.21 1.53
C LEU A 97 -4.94 -4.73 1.66
N VAL A 98 -5.11 -4.02 0.55
CA VAL A 98 -5.35 -2.58 0.54
C VAL A 98 -6.27 -2.17 -0.59
N HIS A 99 -7.14 -1.18 -0.31
CA HIS A 99 -7.91 -0.48 -1.34
C HIS A 99 -7.12 0.75 -1.79
N ILE A 100 -6.84 0.85 -3.08
CA ILE A 100 -6.08 1.95 -3.66
C ILE A 100 -6.92 2.66 -4.71
N ARG A 101 -6.89 4.00 -4.68
CA ARG A 101 -7.44 4.90 -5.69
C ARG A 101 -6.32 5.61 -6.42
N ASN A 102 -6.47 5.79 -7.73
CA ASN A 102 -5.62 6.65 -8.54
C ASN A 102 -6.36 7.94 -8.90
N SER A 103 -6.04 9.03 -8.22
CA SER A 103 -6.57 10.39 -8.44
C SER A 103 -5.55 11.33 -9.09
N LEU A 104 -4.52 10.79 -9.79
CA LEU A 104 -3.54 11.61 -10.48
C LEU A 104 -4.19 12.45 -11.58
N SER A 105 -3.64 13.64 -11.80
CA SER A 105 -4.03 14.50 -12.94
C SER A 105 -3.40 14.01 -14.27
N GLY A 106 -3.76 14.64 -15.38
CA GLY A 106 -3.18 14.33 -16.70
C GLY A 106 -3.48 12.94 -17.26
N GLY A 107 -4.44 12.18 -16.68
CA GLY A 107 -4.79 10.84 -17.16
C GLY A 107 -3.71 9.78 -16.89
N ARG A 108 -2.85 9.99 -15.87
CA ARG A 108 -1.70 9.12 -15.59
C ARG A 108 -2.09 7.86 -14.81
N SER A 109 -1.55 6.71 -15.23
CA SER A 109 -1.63 5.46 -14.47
C SER A 109 -0.63 5.44 -13.32
N VAL A 110 -0.89 4.59 -12.32
CA VAL A 110 0.06 4.20 -11.27
C VAL A 110 0.44 2.74 -11.48
N ILE A 111 1.72 2.46 -11.66
CA ILE A 111 2.27 1.10 -11.58
C ILE A 111 2.76 0.88 -10.17
N ILE A 112 2.14 -0.07 -9.46
CA ILE A 112 2.51 -0.42 -8.09
C ILE A 112 3.10 -1.83 -8.03
N PHE A 113 4.18 -1.98 -7.27
CA PHE A 113 4.88 -3.25 -7.11
C PHE A 113 5.50 -3.39 -5.72
N GLN A 114 5.99 -4.59 -5.42
CA GLN A 114 6.74 -4.90 -4.20
C GLN A 114 7.98 -5.72 -4.59
N GLY A 115 9.07 -5.60 -3.83
CA GLY A 115 10.32 -6.29 -4.18
C GLY A 115 11.04 -5.67 -5.38
N THR A 116 11.67 -6.50 -6.20
CA THR A 116 12.34 -6.05 -7.44
C THR A 116 11.30 -5.87 -8.55
N TYR A 117 11.31 -4.71 -9.23
CA TYR A 117 10.39 -4.45 -10.32
C TYR A 117 10.46 -5.55 -11.40
N ASN A 118 9.28 -6.05 -11.76
CA ASN A 118 9.09 -6.96 -12.89
C ASN A 118 7.65 -6.76 -13.40
N ALA A 119 7.50 -6.52 -14.70
CA ALA A 119 6.19 -6.31 -15.35
C ALA A 119 5.22 -7.51 -15.26
N SER A 120 5.68 -8.67 -14.79
CA SER A 120 4.81 -9.83 -14.50
C SER A 120 4.32 -9.87 -13.05
N ASN A 121 4.87 -9.02 -12.18
CA ASN A 121 4.61 -9.03 -10.73
C ASN A 121 4.07 -7.68 -10.22
N ASP A 122 3.93 -6.69 -11.10
CA ASP A 122 3.34 -5.40 -10.79
C ASP A 122 1.82 -5.36 -11.05
N PHE A 123 1.20 -4.25 -10.71
CA PHE A 123 -0.18 -3.96 -11.10
C PHE A 123 -0.31 -2.51 -11.57
N GLU A 124 -0.91 -2.31 -12.74
CA GLU A 124 -1.22 -0.99 -13.26
C GLU A 124 -2.64 -0.56 -12.84
N ILE A 125 -2.73 0.57 -12.14
CA ILE A 125 -3.99 1.19 -11.73
C ILE A 125 -4.28 2.33 -12.70
N PRO A 126 -5.26 2.18 -13.63
CA PRO A 126 -5.61 3.25 -14.55
C PRO A 126 -6.12 4.50 -13.82
N ASN A 127 -5.98 5.65 -14.47
CA ASN A 127 -6.45 6.93 -13.93
C ASN A 127 -7.94 6.90 -13.54
N GLY A 128 -8.27 7.46 -12.38
CA GLY A 128 -9.63 7.55 -11.87
C GLY A 128 -10.25 6.22 -11.43
N LYS A 129 -9.45 5.14 -11.30
CA LYS A 129 -9.93 3.82 -10.87
C LYS A 129 -9.59 3.52 -9.43
N ASP A 130 -10.48 2.71 -8.83
CA ASP A 130 -10.32 2.10 -7.51
C ASP A 130 -10.07 0.60 -7.67
N VAL A 131 -9.13 0.05 -6.93
CA VAL A 131 -8.80 -1.38 -6.94
C VAL A 131 -8.53 -1.88 -5.52
N VAL A 132 -8.81 -3.15 -5.27
CA VAL A 132 -8.35 -3.84 -4.06
C VAL A 132 -7.23 -4.78 -4.45
N LEU A 133 -6.05 -4.53 -3.89
CA LEU A 133 -4.83 -5.27 -4.20
C LEU A 133 -4.35 -6.09 -3.01
N LYS A 134 -3.78 -7.25 -3.32
CA LYS A 134 -3.02 -8.10 -2.40
C LYS A 134 -1.55 -8.05 -2.77
N PHE A 135 -0.71 -7.74 -1.79
CA PHE A 135 0.74 -7.88 -1.81
C PHE A 135 1.09 -9.15 -1.02
N ASP A 136 1.89 -10.04 -1.58
CA ASP A 136 2.14 -11.36 -1.01
C ASP A 136 3.36 -11.44 -0.09
N GLY A 137 4.16 -10.36 0.02
CA GLY A 137 5.35 -10.35 0.86
C GLY A 137 6.43 -11.34 0.42
N GLY A 138 6.48 -11.71 -0.86
CA GLY A 138 7.36 -12.74 -1.42
C GLY A 138 8.84 -12.31 -1.56
N GLY A 139 9.27 -11.27 -0.86
CA GLY A 139 10.66 -10.77 -0.92
C GLY A 139 10.97 -10.11 -2.26
N ALA A 140 12.13 -10.43 -2.84
CA ALA A 140 12.55 -9.86 -4.11
C ALA A 140 11.62 -10.21 -5.29
N SER A 141 10.90 -11.34 -5.19
CA SER A 141 9.96 -11.82 -6.21
C SER A 141 8.49 -11.59 -5.83
N ALA A 142 8.23 -10.72 -4.86
CA ALA A 142 6.87 -10.42 -4.40
C ALA A 142 5.96 -10.02 -5.57
N THR A 143 4.69 -10.43 -5.47
CA THR A 143 3.66 -10.19 -6.48
C THR A 143 2.56 -9.28 -5.96
N VAL A 144 1.96 -8.52 -6.88
CA VAL A 144 0.78 -7.70 -6.62
C VAL A 144 -0.36 -8.22 -7.46
N THR A 145 -1.47 -8.60 -6.84
CA THR A 145 -2.63 -9.15 -7.54
C THR A 145 -3.91 -8.42 -7.17
N GLN A 146 -4.80 -8.26 -8.14
CA GLN A 146 -6.14 -7.74 -7.89
C GLN A 146 -7.01 -8.81 -7.24
N VAL A 147 -7.76 -8.43 -6.19
CA VAL A 147 -8.54 -9.40 -5.39
C VAL A 147 -9.87 -9.76 -6.06
N TYR A 148 -10.46 -8.83 -6.82
CA TYR A 148 -11.78 -9.00 -7.43
C TYR A 148 -11.72 -9.03 -8.96
N GLU A 149 -10.69 -9.67 -9.52
CA GLU A 149 -10.53 -9.81 -10.98
C GLU A 149 -11.64 -10.67 -11.58
N ASP A 150 -11.97 -11.79 -10.93
CA ASP A 150 -13.00 -12.74 -11.35
C ASP A 150 -14.17 -12.76 -10.35
N LEU A 151 -14.96 -11.68 -10.30
CA LEU A 151 -16.17 -11.67 -9.50
C LEU A 151 -17.23 -12.59 -10.13
N LEU A 152 -17.56 -13.71 -9.47
CA LEU A 152 -18.65 -14.59 -9.90
C LEU A 152 -19.98 -13.85 -9.82
N VAL A 153 -20.42 -13.28 -10.94
CA VAL A 153 -21.74 -12.65 -11.07
C VAL A 153 -22.72 -13.67 -11.63
N THR A 154 -23.64 -14.13 -10.77
CA THR A 154 -24.66 -15.14 -11.16
C THR A 154 -25.72 -14.59 -12.12
N ALA A 155 -25.94 -13.29 -12.13
CA ALA A 155 -26.80 -12.60 -13.08
C ALA A 155 -26.38 -11.14 -13.25
N VAL A 156 -26.17 -10.70 -14.47
CA VAL A 156 -26.11 -9.28 -14.84
C VAL A 156 -27.49 -8.93 -15.39
N ALA A 157 -28.28 -8.15 -14.66
CA ALA A 157 -29.45 -7.50 -15.23
C ALA A 157 -28.96 -6.45 -16.22
N ALA A 158 -28.96 -6.77 -17.50
CA ALA A 158 -28.71 -5.78 -18.53
C ALA A 158 -29.88 -4.78 -18.51
N THR A 159 -29.66 -3.61 -17.91
CA THR A 159 -30.53 -2.47 -18.16
C THR A 159 -30.22 -2.02 -19.58
N THR A 160 -31.18 -2.19 -20.51
CA THR A 160 -31.10 -1.60 -21.84
C THR A 160 -30.87 -0.11 -21.69
N VAL A 161 -29.70 0.35 -22.14
CA VAL A 161 -29.49 1.77 -22.36
C VAL A 161 -30.22 2.10 -23.65
N ASP A 162 -31.43 2.66 -23.56
CA ASP A 162 -32.09 3.26 -24.71
C ASP A 162 -31.24 4.43 -25.21
N THR A 163 -30.78 4.35 -26.43
CA THR A 163 -30.05 5.38 -27.17
C THR A 163 -31.00 6.48 -27.65
#